data_3bb89e37b7985fcc9e92cca2a0728955
#
_entry.id   3bb89e37b7985fcc9e92cca2a0728955
#
_cell.length_a   1.000
_cell.length_b   1.000
_cell.length_c   1.000
_cell.angle_alpha   90.00
_cell.angle_beta   90.00
_cell.angle_gamma   90.00
#
_symmetry.space_group_name_H-M   'P 1'
#
loop_
_entity.id
_entity.type
_entity.pdbx_description
1 polymer ?
#
loop_
_entity_poly.entity_id
_entity_poly.type
_entity_poly.pdbx_seq_one_letter_code
_entity_poly.pdbx_strand_id
1 'polypeptide(L)'
;MIPELGLNAQSLRLRGHRKALFSAALVLFCAASEALAQSEPHADQHPAMHPSGMNMVDMNPASMLLMNVASGTSVNPPSWPMPMLMTHFGHWNTMFMGTGYLVDTQQSWPRGGDKLYSPNWFMASAEHRVGEKGAFQVDLMLSLDPATVTNRRYPLLFQTGETAYGKPLVDAQHPHDFIMSLGFHYARELAQETTFEAYFAPVGDPALGPVAFPHRASAMELPQATLSHHWQDSTHIANEVVTVALRHKKVKLEASRFYGSEPNENRWNIDSGPINSWSTRLWFFPTKNWAMQVSTGRIAHPEVLEPGDVVRTTASVAYTRPMASGSWS
;
A
#
# COMPACT_ATOMS: atom_id res chain seq x y z
N MET A 1 -6.17 -40.67 -38.52
CA MET A 1 -6.77 -40.64 -37.18
C MET A 1 -6.16 -39.44 -36.47
N ILE A 2 -6.90 -38.33 -36.46
CA ILE A 2 -6.47 -37.02 -35.89
C ILE A 2 -7.19 -36.90 -34.56
N PRO A 3 -6.54 -36.63 -33.41
CA PRO A 3 -7.25 -36.43 -32.15
C PRO A 3 -7.78 -34.99 -32.05
N GLU A 4 -9.05 -34.86 -31.72
CA GLU A 4 -9.74 -33.62 -31.46
C GLU A 4 -9.13 -32.87 -30.26
N LEU A 5 -8.82 -31.58 -30.47
CA LEU A 5 -8.47 -30.63 -29.42
C LEU A 5 -9.74 -30.12 -28.74
N GLY A 6 -10.04 -30.68 -27.59
CA GLY A 6 -11.09 -30.20 -26.68
C GLY A 6 -10.74 -28.83 -26.13
N LEU A 7 -11.35 -27.78 -26.65
CA LEU A 7 -11.29 -26.43 -26.10
C LEU A 7 -12.14 -26.36 -24.82
N ASN A 8 -11.46 -26.17 -23.69
CA ASN A 8 -12.05 -26.14 -22.37
C ASN A 8 -12.82 -24.82 -22.13
N ALA A 9 -14.12 -24.94 -21.88
CA ALA A 9 -15.06 -23.82 -21.70
C ALA A 9 -14.71 -22.89 -20.50
N GLN A 10 -13.78 -23.28 -19.64
CA GLN A 10 -13.33 -22.45 -18.52
C GLN A 10 -12.48 -21.24 -18.96
N SER A 11 -11.79 -21.32 -20.10
CA SER A 11 -10.94 -20.21 -20.59
C SER A 11 -11.75 -19.00 -21.09
N LEU A 12 -13.01 -19.20 -21.48
CA LEU A 12 -13.88 -18.11 -21.95
C LEU A 12 -14.50 -17.29 -20.82
N ARG A 13 -14.76 -17.90 -19.66
CA ARG A 13 -15.31 -17.15 -18.50
C ARG A 13 -14.31 -16.19 -17.87
N LEU A 14 -13.02 -16.57 -17.84
CA LEU A 14 -11.95 -15.71 -17.30
C LEU A 14 -11.67 -14.47 -18.16
N ARG A 15 -11.90 -14.56 -19.49
CA ARG A 15 -11.72 -13.41 -20.38
C ARG A 15 -12.80 -12.32 -20.23
N GLY A 16 -14.02 -12.70 -19.84
CA GLY A 16 -15.10 -11.74 -19.59
C GLY A 16 -14.86 -10.89 -18.32
N HIS A 17 -14.36 -11.49 -17.26
CA HIS A 17 -14.10 -10.79 -15.99
C HIS A 17 -12.92 -9.82 -16.08
N ARG A 18 -11.91 -10.15 -16.91
CA ARG A 18 -10.76 -9.25 -17.15
C ARG A 18 -11.16 -7.92 -17.83
N LYS A 19 -12.12 -7.96 -18.76
CA LYS A 19 -12.62 -6.76 -19.44
C LYS A 19 -13.45 -5.87 -18.52
N ALA A 20 -14.24 -6.44 -17.62
CA ALA A 20 -15.05 -5.71 -16.67
C ALA A 20 -14.20 -4.98 -15.61
N LEU A 21 -13.14 -5.63 -15.10
CA LEU A 21 -12.20 -5.02 -14.15
C LEU A 21 -11.39 -3.88 -14.78
N PHE A 22 -10.97 -4.04 -16.04
CA PHE A 22 -10.24 -3.00 -16.78
C PHE A 22 -11.10 -1.76 -17.03
N SER A 23 -12.38 -1.94 -17.35
CA SER A 23 -13.33 -0.84 -17.54
C SER A 23 -13.64 -0.11 -16.24
N ALA A 24 -13.76 -0.81 -15.13
CA ALA A 24 -14.00 -0.20 -13.82
C ALA A 24 -12.78 0.62 -13.32
N ALA A 25 -11.57 0.10 -13.53
CA ALA A 25 -10.33 0.81 -13.19
C ALA A 25 -10.12 2.07 -14.04
N LEU A 26 -10.44 2.02 -15.33
CA LEU A 26 -10.32 3.16 -16.24
C LEU A 26 -11.34 4.27 -15.89
N VAL A 27 -12.57 3.91 -15.50
CA VAL A 27 -13.59 4.86 -15.08
C VAL A 27 -13.21 5.54 -13.77
N LEU A 28 -12.64 4.81 -12.80
CA LEU A 28 -12.12 5.40 -11.55
C LEU A 28 -10.95 6.36 -11.81
N PHE A 29 -10.06 6.01 -12.73
CA PHE A 29 -8.91 6.85 -13.10
C PHE A 29 -9.35 8.14 -13.81
N CYS A 30 -10.31 8.06 -14.73
CA CYS A 30 -10.87 9.25 -15.40
C CYS A 30 -11.64 10.16 -14.45
N ALA A 31 -12.41 9.61 -13.50
CA ALA A 31 -13.12 10.41 -12.51
C ALA A 31 -12.17 11.15 -11.55
N ALA A 32 -11.04 10.55 -11.20
CA ALA A 32 -10.01 11.19 -10.38
C ALA A 32 -9.28 12.31 -11.14
N SER A 33 -9.00 12.13 -12.44
CA SER A 33 -8.34 13.15 -13.26
C SER A 33 -9.24 14.38 -13.51
N GLU A 34 -10.54 14.22 -13.62
CA GLU A 34 -11.47 15.35 -13.73
C GLU A 34 -11.60 16.13 -12.42
N ALA A 35 -11.55 15.46 -11.27
CA ALA A 35 -11.52 16.14 -9.97
C ALA A 35 -10.24 16.94 -9.72
N LEU A 36 -9.09 16.49 -10.28
CA LEU A 36 -7.82 17.20 -10.23
C LEU A 36 -7.73 18.36 -11.22
N ALA A 37 -8.47 18.31 -12.35
CA ALA A 37 -8.44 19.34 -13.39
C ALA A 37 -9.31 20.59 -13.09
N GLN A 38 -10.16 20.55 -12.07
CA GLN A 38 -11.03 21.67 -11.69
C GLN A 38 -10.43 22.64 -10.66
N SER A 39 -9.17 22.47 -10.25
CA SER A 39 -8.47 23.43 -9.40
C SER A 39 -7.75 24.45 -10.28
N GLU A 40 -8.36 25.63 -10.49
CA GLU A 40 -7.74 26.81 -11.11
C GLU A 40 -6.48 27.25 -10.33
N PRO A 41 -5.41 27.67 -11.01
CA PRO A 41 -4.20 28.13 -10.34
C PRO A 41 -4.37 29.59 -9.88
N HIS A 42 -4.69 29.81 -8.63
CA HIS A 42 -4.44 31.08 -7.99
C HIS A 42 -3.04 31.07 -7.39
N ALA A 43 -2.18 31.98 -7.89
CA ALA A 43 -0.87 32.25 -7.37
C ALA A 43 -0.92 32.69 -5.89
N ASP A 44 0.11 32.28 -5.14
CA ASP A 44 0.48 32.76 -3.81
C ASP A 44 -0.51 32.51 -2.67
N GLN A 45 -0.42 31.35 -2.13
CA GLN A 45 -0.50 30.93 -0.74
C GLN A 45 -0.75 29.44 -0.72
N HIS A 46 0.28 28.61 -0.46
CA HIS A 46 0.05 27.24 -0.04
C HIS A 46 -0.42 27.27 1.44
N PRO A 47 -1.72 27.21 1.72
CA PRO A 47 -2.15 26.88 3.06
C PRO A 47 -1.76 25.42 3.31
N ALA A 48 -1.24 25.10 4.48
CA ALA A 48 -1.29 23.74 4.96
C ALA A 48 -2.69 23.21 4.59
N MET A 49 -2.77 22.14 3.79
CA MET A 49 -4.05 21.54 3.41
C MET A 49 -4.72 21.04 4.69
N HIS A 50 -5.42 21.93 5.36
CA HIS A 50 -6.51 21.51 6.24
C HIS A 50 -7.57 20.94 5.30
N PRO A 51 -8.13 19.76 5.57
CA PRO A 51 -9.22 19.22 4.78
C PRO A 51 -10.43 20.16 4.93
N SER A 52 -10.49 21.15 4.02
CA SER A 52 -11.60 22.10 3.96
C SER A 52 -12.79 21.36 3.34
N GLY A 53 -13.67 20.84 4.18
CA GLY A 53 -14.91 20.20 3.76
C GLY A 53 -15.39 19.07 4.65
N MET A 54 -14.53 18.51 5.52
CA MET A 54 -14.96 17.46 6.42
C MET A 54 -15.57 18.07 7.69
N ASN A 55 -16.82 17.76 7.96
CA ASN A 55 -17.43 18.05 9.26
C ASN A 55 -16.79 17.11 10.29
N MET A 56 -15.66 17.54 10.89
CA MET A 56 -14.94 16.80 11.94
C MET A 56 -15.83 16.42 13.13
N VAL A 57 -17.02 16.99 13.19
CA VAL A 57 -18.03 16.74 14.24
C VAL A 57 -18.66 15.36 14.12
N ASP A 58 -18.67 14.76 12.93
CA ASP A 58 -19.29 13.46 12.71
C ASP A 58 -18.31 12.27 12.87
N MET A 59 -17.05 12.53 13.19
CA MET A 59 -16.02 11.50 13.33
C MET A 59 -15.87 11.06 14.79
N ASN A 60 -15.98 9.77 15.02
CA ASN A 60 -15.62 9.17 16.29
C ASN A 60 -14.10 8.81 16.33
N PRO A 61 -13.54 8.44 17.51
CA PRO A 61 -12.13 8.08 17.62
C PRO A 61 -11.70 6.92 16.72
N ALA A 62 -12.59 5.95 16.42
CA ALA A 62 -12.31 4.85 15.50
C ALA A 62 -12.20 5.33 14.05
N SER A 63 -13.08 6.23 13.60
CA SER A 63 -13.00 6.89 12.29
C SER A 63 -11.68 7.65 12.12
N MET A 64 -11.33 8.47 13.11
CA MET A 64 -10.07 9.21 13.09
C MET A 64 -8.84 8.30 13.03
N LEU A 65 -8.91 7.13 13.65
CA LEU A 65 -7.83 6.16 13.62
C LEU A 65 -7.70 5.54 12.23
N LEU A 66 -8.79 5.08 11.62
CA LEU A 66 -8.77 4.46 10.29
C LEU A 66 -8.31 5.44 9.22
N MET A 67 -8.69 6.69 9.29
CA MET A 67 -8.25 7.73 8.34
C MET A 67 -6.75 8.06 8.41
N ASN A 68 -6.05 7.61 9.45
CA ASN A 68 -4.61 7.79 9.60
C ASN A 68 -3.80 6.54 9.27
N VAL A 69 -4.43 5.43 8.86
CA VAL A 69 -3.68 4.27 8.37
C VAL A 69 -3.01 4.58 7.04
N ALA A 70 -1.82 4.03 6.84
CA ALA A 70 -1.01 4.29 5.67
C ALA A 70 -0.97 3.08 4.72
N SER A 71 -0.38 1.97 5.14
CA SER A 71 -0.40 0.69 4.43
C SER A 71 -0.82 -0.41 5.40
N GLY A 72 -1.81 -1.24 5.06
CA GLY A 72 -2.41 -2.18 5.98
C GLY A 72 -2.82 -1.48 7.27
N THR A 73 -2.29 -1.92 8.40
CA THR A 73 -2.53 -1.31 9.72
C THR A 73 -1.40 -0.39 10.21
N SER A 74 -0.41 -0.10 9.36
CA SER A 74 0.72 0.78 9.70
C SER A 74 0.31 2.24 9.72
N VAL A 75 1.06 3.06 10.45
CA VAL A 75 0.77 4.50 10.62
C VAL A 75 2.05 5.34 10.56
N ASN A 76 1.97 6.48 9.85
CA ASN A 76 2.95 7.55 9.96
C ASN A 76 2.80 8.32 11.28
N PRO A 77 3.75 9.19 11.66
CA PRO A 77 3.54 10.10 12.76
C PRO A 77 2.20 10.84 12.62
N PRO A 78 1.33 10.88 13.66
CA PRO A 78 0.00 11.50 13.58
C PRO A 78 -0.02 12.97 13.17
N SER A 79 1.11 13.67 13.28
CA SER A 79 1.24 15.07 12.84
C SER A 79 1.59 15.22 11.38
N TRP A 80 1.85 14.12 10.65
CA TRP A 80 2.17 14.19 9.23
C TRP A 80 0.91 14.51 8.41
N PRO A 81 0.93 15.61 7.64
CA PRO A 81 -0.19 15.93 6.77
C PRO A 81 -0.18 15.00 5.55
N MET A 82 -0.90 13.88 5.65
CA MET A 82 -1.00 12.94 4.52
C MET A 82 -1.61 13.66 3.31
N PRO A 83 -0.92 13.70 2.16
CA PRO A 83 -1.43 14.37 0.97
C PRO A 83 -2.56 13.53 0.37
N MET A 84 -3.80 13.93 0.62
CA MET A 84 -4.99 13.24 0.11
C MET A 84 -6.09 14.24 -0.22
N LEU A 85 -6.84 13.94 -1.26
CA LEU A 85 -8.10 14.60 -1.55
C LEU A 85 -9.20 13.92 -0.75
N MET A 86 -9.93 14.68 0.04
CA MET A 86 -11.03 14.18 0.86
C MET A 86 -12.35 14.73 0.37
N THR A 87 -13.36 13.84 0.28
CA THR A 87 -14.72 14.22 -0.08
C THR A 87 -15.74 13.32 0.64
N HIS A 88 -17.02 13.64 0.49
CA HIS A 88 -18.10 12.87 1.08
C HIS A 88 -19.02 12.33 -0.02
N PHE A 89 -19.43 11.09 0.15
CA PHE A 89 -20.45 10.48 -0.67
C PHE A 89 -21.52 9.84 0.22
N GLY A 90 -22.63 10.53 0.41
CA GLY A 90 -23.64 10.14 1.40
C GLY A 90 -23.07 10.13 2.82
N HIS A 91 -23.07 8.96 3.45
CA HIS A 91 -22.52 8.76 4.80
C HIS A 91 -21.07 8.23 4.79
N TRP A 92 -20.42 8.20 3.63
CA TRP A 92 -19.05 7.73 3.47
C TRP A 92 -18.09 8.91 3.36
N ASN A 93 -17.04 8.88 4.16
CA ASN A 93 -15.87 9.73 3.98
C ASN A 93 -14.96 9.06 2.97
N THR A 94 -14.70 9.71 1.85
CA THR A 94 -13.86 9.15 0.79
C THR A 94 -12.56 9.92 0.68
N MET A 95 -11.47 9.19 0.48
CA MET A 95 -10.12 9.69 0.39
C MET A 95 -9.49 9.17 -0.89
N PHE A 96 -8.77 10.04 -1.59
CA PHE A 96 -8.06 9.72 -2.82
C PHE A 96 -6.63 10.23 -2.74
N MET A 97 -5.70 9.40 -3.13
CA MET A 97 -4.31 9.76 -3.26
C MET A 97 -3.68 8.97 -4.40
N GLY A 98 -2.57 9.45 -4.90
CA GLY A 98 -1.85 8.76 -5.96
C GLY A 98 -0.69 9.59 -6.48
N THR A 99 0.19 8.93 -7.20
CA THR A 99 1.32 9.56 -7.85
C THR A 99 1.66 8.85 -9.14
N GLY A 100 2.23 9.57 -10.09
CA GLY A 100 2.78 9.02 -11.31
C GLY A 100 4.00 9.81 -11.73
N TYR A 101 5.03 9.10 -12.16
CA TYR A 101 6.28 9.69 -12.58
C TYR A 101 6.60 9.32 -14.02
N LEU A 102 7.31 10.18 -14.72
CA LEU A 102 8.02 9.83 -15.94
C LEU A 102 9.51 9.85 -15.61
N VAL A 103 10.14 8.70 -15.65
CA VAL A 103 11.54 8.52 -15.24
C VAL A 103 12.39 8.12 -16.42
N ASP A 104 13.44 8.90 -16.68
CA ASP A 104 14.53 8.56 -17.59
C ASP A 104 15.76 8.22 -16.75
N THR A 105 15.99 6.93 -16.53
CA THR A 105 17.17 6.45 -15.80
C THR A 105 18.31 6.25 -16.77
N GLN A 106 19.45 6.86 -16.48
CA GLN A 106 20.71 6.70 -17.22
C GLN A 106 21.83 6.37 -16.25
N GLN A 107 22.27 5.12 -16.28
CA GLN A 107 23.28 4.60 -15.36
C GLN A 107 24.49 4.06 -16.13
N SER A 108 25.63 4.70 -16.00
CA SER A 108 26.89 4.29 -16.62
C SER A 108 27.43 3.00 -15.98
N TRP A 109 28.40 2.35 -16.64
CA TRP A 109 29.13 1.15 -16.21
C TRP A 109 28.41 -0.19 -16.47
N PRO A 110 29.14 -1.31 -16.37
CA PRO A 110 28.63 -2.63 -16.76
C PRO A 110 27.38 -3.13 -16.01
N ARG A 111 27.15 -2.59 -14.80
CA ARG A 111 25.98 -2.94 -13.96
C ARG A 111 24.82 -1.95 -14.10
N GLY A 112 25.05 -0.82 -14.74
CA GLY A 112 24.02 0.17 -14.98
C GLY A 112 23.09 -0.22 -16.12
N GLY A 113 22.01 0.54 -16.27
CA GLY A 113 21.06 0.39 -17.36
C GLY A 113 20.33 1.69 -17.64
N ASP A 114 19.92 1.84 -18.89
CA ASP A 114 19.14 3.00 -19.33
C ASP A 114 17.71 2.59 -19.59
N LYS A 115 16.75 3.37 -19.11
CA LYS A 115 15.34 3.10 -19.31
C LYS A 115 14.46 4.31 -19.09
N LEU A 116 13.52 4.50 -20.02
CA LEU A 116 12.35 5.37 -19.84
C LEU A 116 11.16 4.52 -19.37
N TYR A 117 10.53 4.87 -18.27
CA TYR A 117 9.39 4.17 -17.67
C TYR A 117 8.56 5.10 -16.79
N SER A 118 7.37 4.65 -16.38
CA SER A 118 6.48 5.46 -15.56
C SER A 118 5.95 4.63 -14.39
N PRO A 119 6.61 4.66 -13.23
CA PRO A 119 6.06 4.08 -12.02
C PRO A 119 4.91 4.94 -11.50
N ASN A 120 3.86 4.28 -11.04
CA ASN A 120 2.64 4.97 -10.62
C ASN A 120 1.80 4.12 -9.67
N TRP A 121 0.95 4.78 -8.90
CA TRP A 121 -0.08 4.14 -8.11
C TRP A 121 -1.21 5.12 -7.79
N PHE A 122 -2.39 4.59 -7.56
CA PHE A 122 -3.58 5.31 -7.15
C PHE A 122 -4.30 4.54 -6.05
N MET A 123 -4.73 5.23 -5.00
CA MET A 123 -5.47 4.67 -3.88
C MET A 123 -6.77 5.42 -3.67
N ALA A 124 -7.83 4.68 -3.43
CA ALA A 124 -9.12 5.18 -2.97
C ALA A 124 -9.49 4.46 -1.68
N SER A 125 -9.93 5.23 -0.68
CA SER A 125 -10.43 4.71 0.59
C SER A 125 -11.81 5.26 0.87
N ALA A 126 -12.68 4.45 1.46
CA ALA A 126 -14.02 4.85 1.88
C ALA A 126 -14.26 4.40 3.32
N GLU A 127 -14.45 5.36 4.22
CA GLU A 127 -14.71 5.14 5.63
C GLU A 127 -16.18 5.43 5.95
N HIS A 128 -16.75 4.62 6.83
CA HIS A 128 -18.11 4.78 7.34
C HIS A 128 -18.16 4.50 8.84
N ARG A 129 -18.80 5.38 9.58
CA ARG A 129 -19.02 5.21 11.01
C ARG A 129 -20.00 4.08 11.30
N VAL A 130 -19.65 3.18 12.21
CA VAL A 130 -20.48 2.05 12.67
C VAL A 130 -20.92 2.28 14.11
N GLY A 131 -22.10 2.85 14.30
CA GLY A 131 -22.60 3.29 15.61
C GLY A 131 -21.75 4.40 16.21
N GLU A 132 -21.78 4.55 17.55
CA GLU A 132 -21.08 5.66 18.24
C GLU A 132 -19.58 5.41 18.39
N LYS A 133 -19.16 4.14 18.47
CA LYS A 133 -17.80 3.75 18.86
C LYS A 133 -17.03 2.96 17.81
N GLY A 134 -17.63 2.68 16.67
CA GLY A 134 -17.03 1.88 15.61
C GLY A 134 -16.87 2.64 14.30
N ALA A 135 -15.97 2.15 13.45
CA ALA A 135 -15.79 2.59 12.08
C ALA A 135 -15.40 1.41 11.20
N PHE A 136 -15.76 1.48 9.94
CA PHE A 136 -15.40 0.53 8.89
C PHE A 136 -14.80 1.29 7.72
N GLN A 137 -13.75 0.75 7.10
CA GLN A 137 -13.11 1.35 5.94
C GLN A 137 -12.77 0.28 4.90
N VAL A 138 -12.89 0.63 3.65
CA VAL A 138 -12.44 -0.17 2.51
C VAL A 138 -11.37 0.61 1.78
N ASP A 139 -10.28 -0.05 1.43
CA ASP A 139 -9.16 0.51 0.67
C ASP A 139 -8.95 -0.25 -0.62
N LEU A 140 -8.73 0.46 -1.70
CA LEU A 140 -8.32 -0.09 -2.99
C LEU A 140 -7.12 0.71 -3.50
N MET A 141 -6.00 0.03 -3.74
CA MET A 141 -4.81 0.60 -4.36
C MET A 141 -4.46 -0.14 -5.64
N LEU A 142 -4.28 0.60 -6.71
CA LEU A 142 -4.01 0.10 -8.05
C LEU A 142 -2.73 0.70 -8.61
N SER A 143 -2.04 -0.03 -9.50
CA SER A 143 -0.91 0.49 -10.27
C SER A 143 -1.02 0.08 -11.74
N LEU A 144 -0.61 0.96 -12.63
CA LEU A 144 -0.42 0.66 -14.05
C LEU A 144 1.03 0.26 -14.38
N ASP A 145 1.88 0.05 -13.38
CA ASP A 145 3.26 -0.40 -13.57
C ASP A 145 3.37 -1.60 -14.53
N PRO A 146 2.48 -2.63 -14.48
CA PRO A 146 2.53 -3.75 -15.42
C PRO A 146 2.45 -3.35 -16.89
N ALA A 147 1.86 -2.19 -17.20
CA ALA A 147 1.76 -1.63 -18.54
C ALA A 147 2.84 -0.58 -18.86
N THR A 148 3.32 0.15 -17.84
CA THR A 148 4.20 1.31 -18.01
C THR A 148 5.66 1.03 -17.69
N VAL A 149 5.95 -0.10 -17.02
CA VAL A 149 7.30 -0.61 -16.76
C VAL A 149 7.53 -1.84 -17.65
N THR A 150 8.00 -1.62 -18.88
CA THR A 150 8.26 -2.66 -19.84
C THR A 150 9.35 -3.64 -19.37
N ASN A 151 9.40 -4.85 -19.96
CA ASN A 151 10.40 -5.88 -19.63
C ASN A 151 10.42 -6.32 -18.15
N ARG A 152 9.29 -6.16 -17.44
CA ARG A 152 9.07 -6.60 -16.05
C ARG A 152 10.11 -6.11 -15.05
N ARG A 153 10.87 -5.04 -15.35
CA ARG A 153 11.89 -4.48 -14.44
C ARG A 153 12.30 -3.08 -14.87
N TYR A 154 12.88 -2.33 -13.93
CA TYR A 154 13.61 -1.11 -14.21
C TYR A 154 14.99 -1.11 -13.51
N PRO A 155 16.01 -0.39 -14.05
CA PRO A 155 17.34 -0.33 -13.45
C PRO A 155 17.29 0.31 -12.07
N LEU A 156 17.88 -0.36 -11.09
CA LEU A 156 18.07 0.16 -9.75
C LEU A 156 19.32 -0.50 -9.16
N LEU A 157 20.44 0.20 -9.21
CA LEU A 157 21.75 -0.31 -8.72
C LEU A 157 21.64 -0.75 -7.26
N PHE A 158 22.27 -1.88 -6.95
CA PHE A 158 22.32 -2.55 -5.64
C PHE A 158 20.99 -3.18 -5.19
N GLN A 159 19.92 -3.03 -5.93
CA GLN A 159 18.67 -3.72 -5.60
C GLN A 159 18.70 -5.16 -6.09
N THR A 160 18.23 -6.07 -5.24
CA THR A 160 18.01 -7.50 -5.53
C THR A 160 16.70 -7.94 -4.90
N GLY A 161 16.14 -9.03 -5.39
CA GLY A 161 14.91 -9.65 -4.90
C GLY A 161 13.95 -9.93 -6.03
N GLU A 162 13.17 -10.98 -5.93
CA GLU A 162 12.24 -11.50 -6.90
C GLU A 162 12.88 -11.88 -8.27
N THR A 163 12.02 -12.15 -9.26
CA THR A 163 12.44 -12.61 -10.58
C THR A 163 11.81 -11.81 -11.71
N ALA A 164 12.46 -11.84 -12.86
CA ALA A 164 11.86 -11.48 -14.14
C ALA A 164 12.25 -12.54 -15.18
N TYR A 165 11.26 -13.10 -15.87
CA TYR A 165 11.46 -14.21 -16.83
C TYR A 165 12.16 -15.44 -16.22
N GLY A 166 11.83 -15.75 -14.96
CA GLY A 166 12.40 -16.88 -14.22
C GLY A 166 13.85 -16.70 -13.80
N LYS A 167 14.41 -15.49 -13.88
CA LYS A 167 15.79 -15.19 -13.49
C LYS A 167 15.80 -14.18 -12.34
N PRO A 168 16.74 -14.32 -11.38
CA PRO A 168 16.83 -13.37 -10.27
C PRO A 168 17.14 -11.96 -10.77
N LEU A 169 16.51 -10.97 -10.15
CA LEU A 169 16.80 -9.57 -10.40
C LEU A 169 18.04 -9.16 -9.63
N VAL A 170 19.00 -8.54 -10.32
CA VAL A 170 20.21 -7.94 -9.77
C VAL A 170 20.37 -6.57 -10.40
N ASP A 171 20.62 -5.54 -9.60
CA ASP A 171 20.67 -4.14 -10.01
C ASP A 171 19.39 -3.69 -10.74
N ALA A 172 18.27 -4.25 -10.33
CA ALA A 172 16.97 -3.97 -10.93
C ALA A 172 15.85 -4.20 -9.92
N GLN A 173 14.72 -3.54 -10.16
CA GLN A 173 13.48 -3.68 -9.40
C GLN A 173 12.34 -4.11 -10.35
N HIS A 174 11.49 -4.99 -9.87
CA HIS A 174 10.24 -5.37 -10.55
C HIS A 174 9.17 -4.26 -10.47
N PRO A 175 8.18 -4.24 -11.37
CA PRO A 175 7.00 -3.39 -11.24
C PRO A 175 6.07 -3.86 -10.14
N HIS A 176 5.25 -2.97 -9.63
CA HIS A 176 4.13 -3.35 -8.77
C HIS A 176 3.08 -4.18 -9.51
N ASP A 177 2.26 -4.91 -8.75
CA ASP A 177 1.07 -5.56 -9.28
C ASP A 177 -0.02 -4.53 -9.59
N PHE A 178 -0.92 -4.87 -10.52
CA PHE A 178 -2.06 -4.03 -10.85
C PHE A 178 -2.94 -3.76 -9.63
N ILE A 179 -3.21 -4.77 -8.81
CA ILE A 179 -3.90 -4.62 -7.53
C ILE A 179 -2.83 -4.68 -6.44
N MET A 180 -2.46 -3.52 -5.90
CA MET A 180 -1.48 -3.41 -4.83
C MET A 180 -2.10 -3.64 -3.45
N SER A 181 -3.36 -3.26 -3.27
CA SER A 181 -4.11 -3.50 -2.03
C SER A 181 -5.61 -3.54 -2.30
N LEU A 182 -6.29 -4.45 -1.60
CA LEU A 182 -7.73 -4.46 -1.39
C LEU A 182 -7.96 -4.83 0.07
N GLY A 183 -8.21 -3.84 0.91
CA GLY A 183 -8.28 -3.96 2.36
C GLY A 183 -9.64 -3.61 2.94
N PHE A 184 -9.99 -4.29 4.01
CA PHE A 184 -11.20 -4.07 4.81
C PHE A 184 -10.77 -3.88 6.26
N HIS A 185 -11.05 -2.72 6.82
CA HIS A 185 -10.70 -2.36 8.19
C HIS A 185 -11.94 -2.21 9.04
N TYR A 186 -11.83 -2.62 10.28
CA TYR A 186 -12.81 -2.33 11.30
C TYR A 186 -12.08 -1.86 12.55
N ALA A 187 -12.51 -0.75 13.13
CA ALA A 187 -12.01 -0.26 14.41
C ALA A 187 -13.18 -0.02 15.38
N ARG A 188 -12.95 -0.28 16.67
CA ARG A 188 -13.93 -0.04 17.71
C ARG A 188 -13.28 0.39 19.01
N GLU A 189 -13.73 1.50 19.57
CA GLU A 189 -13.39 1.91 20.91
C GLU A 189 -14.03 0.96 21.93
N LEU A 190 -13.20 0.26 22.71
CA LEU A 190 -13.64 -0.65 23.77
C LEU A 190 -13.79 0.07 25.10
N ALA A 191 -12.88 1.01 25.38
CA ALA A 191 -12.85 1.84 26.57
C ALA A 191 -12.14 3.17 26.22
N GLN A 192 -12.13 4.10 27.13
CA GLN A 192 -11.42 5.35 26.97
C GLN A 192 -9.96 5.09 26.54
N GLU A 193 -9.52 5.71 25.45
CA GLU A 193 -8.18 5.57 24.86
C GLU A 193 -7.78 4.11 24.50
N THR A 194 -8.75 3.19 24.41
CA THR A 194 -8.50 1.77 24.06
C THR A 194 -9.33 1.40 22.86
N THR A 195 -8.66 1.05 21.76
CA THR A 195 -9.31 0.69 20.48
C THR A 195 -8.84 -0.68 20.02
N PHE A 196 -9.79 -1.51 19.65
CA PHE A 196 -9.57 -2.76 18.90
C PHE A 196 -9.62 -2.46 17.42
N GLU A 197 -8.73 -3.08 16.65
CA GLU A 197 -8.71 -3.02 15.19
C GLU A 197 -8.67 -4.43 14.62
N ALA A 198 -9.38 -4.64 13.52
CA ALA A 198 -9.31 -5.83 12.68
C ALA A 198 -9.11 -5.42 11.23
N TYR A 199 -8.26 -6.13 10.51
CA TYR A 199 -7.97 -5.90 9.11
C TYR A 199 -7.98 -7.23 8.37
N PHE A 200 -8.64 -7.27 7.23
CA PHE A 200 -8.61 -8.37 6.29
C PHE A 200 -8.30 -7.84 4.89
N ALA A 201 -7.41 -8.49 4.18
CA ALA A 201 -7.08 -8.11 2.81
C ALA A 201 -6.77 -9.34 1.95
N PRO A 202 -7.51 -9.57 0.85
CA PRO A 202 -7.06 -10.50 -0.19
C PRO A 202 -5.66 -10.14 -0.71
N VAL A 203 -5.36 -8.85 -0.82
CA VAL A 203 -4.03 -8.28 -1.10
C VAL A 203 -3.81 -7.12 -0.15
N GLY A 204 -2.70 -7.10 0.59
CA GLY A 204 -2.42 -6.01 1.52
C GLY A 204 -1.14 -6.20 2.34
N ASP A 205 -0.98 -5.38 3.38
CA ASP A 205 0.23 -5.29 4.19
C ASP A 205 0.01 -5.89 5.58
N PRO A 206 0.67 -7.00 5.96
CA PRO A 206 0.62 -7.55 7.31
C PRO A 206 1.38 -6.67 8.31
N ALA A 207 1.20 -6.92 9.60
CA ALA A 207 1.89 -6.22 10.67
C ALA A 207 3.39 -6.61 10.75
N LEU A 208 4.16 -6.30 9.70
CA LEU A 208 5.58 -6.61 9.57
C LEU A 208 6.31 -5.47 8.84
N GLY A 209 7.27 -4.84 9.51
CA GLY A 209 8.04 -3.75 8.93
C GLY A 209 7.48 -2.35 9.23
N PRO A 210 8.15 -1.32 8.72
CA PRO A 210 7.67 0.07 8.74
C PRO A 210 6.50 0.27 7.78
N VAL A 211 5.97 1.48 7.70
CA VAL A 211 5.05 1.90 6.62
C VAL A 211 5.69 1.59 5.26
N ALA A 212 4.96 1.00 4.34
CA ALA A 212 5.41 0.73 2.98
C ALA A 212 5.92 2.02 2.29
N PHE A 213 6.98 1.90 1.49
CA PHE A 213 7.67 3.08 0.94
C PHE A 213 6.76 4.03 0.14
N PRO A 214 5.71 3.57 -0.61
CA PRO A 214 4.82 4.49 -1.32
C PRO A 214 4.00 5.39 -0.40
N HIS A 215 3.82 5.00 0.87
CA HIS A 215 3.05 5.74 1.87
C HIS A 215 3.93 6.30 3.00
N ARG A 216 5.23 6.06 2.96
CA ARG A 216 6.16 6.54 3.99
C ARG A 216 6.52 8.01 3.73
N ALA A 217 6.30 8.88 4.71
CA ALA A 217 6.54 10.32 4.58
C ALA A 217 7.93 10.67 4.01
N SER A 218 8.96 9.87 4.31
CA SER A 218 10.35 10.10 3.85
C SER A 218 10.70 9.44 2.50
N ALA A 219 9.78 8.74 1.85
CA ALA A 219 10.06 7.96 0.64
C ALA A 219 9.02 8.09 -0.47
N MET A 220 7.80 8.53 -0.16
CA MET A 220 6.69 8.55 -1.11
C MET A 220 6.89 9.45 -2.33
N GLU A 221 7.80 10.41 -2.23
CA GLU A 221 8.15 11.32 -3.33
C GLU A 221 9.28 10.76 -4.23
N LEU A 222 9.79 9.57 -3.92
CA LEU A 222 10.78 8.91 -4.74
C LEU A 222 10.07 8.10 -5.83
N PRO A 223 10.49 8.25 -7.11
CA PRO A 223 9.88 7.51 -8.20
C PRO A 223 10.25 6.01 -8.21
N GLN A 224 11.24 5.61 -7.45
CA GLN A 224 11.79 4.27 -7.40
C GLN A 224 11.65 3.69 -6.00
N ALA A 225 11.58 2.36 -5.90
CA ALA A 225 11.63 1.68 -4.62
C ALA A 225 12.91 2.03 -3.85
N THR A 226 12.81 2.12 -2.54
CA THR A 226 14.00 2.32 -1.68
C THR A 226 14.90 1.09 -1.73
N LEU A 227 16.22 1.27 -1.69
CA LEU A 227 17.19 0.17 -1.83
C LEU A 227 17.04 -0.94 -0.78
N SER A 228 16.44 -0.64 0.35
CA SER A 228 16.21 -1.65 1.41
C SER A 228 14.80 -2.25 1.38
N HIS A 229 14.02 -2.00 0.33
CA HIS A 229 12.62 -2.39 0.22
C HIS A 229 12.42 -3.89 0.49
N HIS A 230 13.15 -4.79 -0.19
CA HIS A 230 13.02 -6.23 0.00
C HIS A 230 13.40 -6.73 1.41
N TRP A 231 14.15 -5.93 2.18
CA TRP A 231 14.53 -6.26 3.56
C TRP A 231 13.60 -5.67 4.62
N GLN A 232 12.86 -4.61 4.27
CA GLN A 232 12.07 -3.85 5.25
C GLN A 232 10.56 -4.02 5.06
N ASP A 233 10.08 -3.84 3.84
CA ASP A 233 8.66 -3.67 3.54
C ASP A 233 8.19 -4.39 2.26
N SER A 234 8.90 -5.42 1.78
CA SER A 234 8.47 -6.21 0.60
C SER A 234 7.10 -6.85 0.77
N THR A 235 6.69 -7.15 2.00
CA THR A 235 5.40 -7.75 2.30
C THR A 235 4.21 -6.81 2.17
N HIS A 236 4.40 -5.56 1.71
CA HIS A 236 3.28 -4.61 1.53
C HIS A 236 2.27 -5.03 0.46
N ILE A 237 2.63 -5.98 -0.41
CA ILE A 237 1.74 -6.67 -1.35
C ILE A 237 1.75 -8.17 -0.98
N ALA A 238 1.35 -8.52 0.23
CA ALA A 238 1.13 -9.89 0.63
C ALA A 238 -0.33 -10.28 0.36
N ASN A 239 -0.60 -11.59 0.33
CA ASN A 239 -1.93 -12.11 0.04
C ASN A 239 -2.57 -12.76 1.28
N GLU A 240 -3.92 -12.84 1.31
CA GLU A 240 -4.68 -13.50 2.37
C GLU A 240 -4.32 -12.97 3.77
N VAL A 241 -4.22 -11.65 3.92
CA VAL A 241 -3.78 -11.01 5.17
C VAL A 241 -4.94 -10.90 6.15
N VAL A 242 -4.72 -11.34 7.38
CA VAL A 242 -5.60 -11.11 8.53
C VAL A 242 -4.77 -10.52 9.65
N THR A 243 -5.15 -9.36 10.16
CA THR A 243 -4.48 -8.68 11.27
C THR A 243 -5.49 -8.31 12.35
N VAL A 244 -5.09 -8.49 13.60
CA VAL A 244 -5.79 -7.94 14.76
C VAL A 244 -4.85 -7.04 15.54
N ALA A 245 -5.39 -5.97 16.11
CA ALA A 245 -4.60 -5.03 16.89
C ALA A 245 -5.37 -4.52 18.12
N LEU A 246 -4.62 -4.18 19.14
CA LEU A 246 -5.09 -3.46 20.32
C LEU A 246 -4.23 -2.23 20.52
N ARG A 247 -4.86 -1.06 20.49
CA ARG A 247 -4.23 0.21 20.81
C ARG A 247 -4.70 0.68 22.18
N HIS A 248 -3.76 1.03 23.03
CA HIS A 248 -4.03 1.72 24.29
C HIS A 248 -3.09 2.92 24.43
N LYS A 249 -3.67 4.13 24.46
CA LYS A 249 -2.90 5.39 24.55
C LYS A 249 -1.82 5.48 23.45
N LYS A 250 -0.56 5.42 23.87
CA LYS A 250 0.63 5.59 23.04
C LYS A 250 1.20 4.29 22.50
N VAL A 251 0.57 3.15 22.78
CA VAL A 251 1.07 1.82 22.38
C VAL A 251 0.02 1.12 21.53
N LYS A 252 0.47 0.43 20.46
CA LYS A 252 -0.37 -0.44 19.64
C LYS A 252 0.37 -1.75 19.44
N LEU A 253 -0.28 -2.87 19.77
CA LEU A 253 0.21 -4.22 19.55
C LEU A 253 -0.62 -4.86 18.43
N GLU A 254 0.05 -5.50 17.48
CA GLU A 254 -0.57 -6.13 16.31
C GLU A 254 -0.06 -7.55 16.13
N ALA A 255 -0.92 -8.41 15.57
CA ALA A 255 -0.57 -9.75 15.14
C ALA A 255 -1.25 -10.06 13.80
N SER A 256 -0.49 -10.65 12.87
CA SER A 256 -0.99 -11.02 11.54
C SER A 256 -0.74 -12.47 11.21
N ARG A 257 -1.62 -12.98 10.33
CA ARG A 257 -1.45 -14.20 9.56
C ARG A 257 -1.64 -13.88 8.09
N PHE A 258 -0.85 -14.49 7.20
CA PHE A 258 -0.89 -14.18 5.78
C PHE A 258 -0.26 -15.31 4.94
N TYR A 259 -0.46 -15.25 3.62
CA TYR A 259 0.27 -16.06 2.66
C TYR A 259 1.63 -15.42 2.41
N GLY A 260 2.72 -16.17 2.63
CA GLY A 260 4.06 -15.62 2.73
C GLY A 260 4.83 -15.49 1.43
N SER A 261 4.43 -16.20 0.36
CA SER A 261 5.13 -16.07 -0.93
C SER A 261 4.88 -14.70 -1.53
N GLU A 262 5.91 -14.11 -2.09
CA GLU A 262 5.82 -12.86 -2.85
C GLU A 262 4.97 -13.06 -4.11
N PRO A 263 4.39 -11.99 -4.68
CA PRO A 263 3.60 -12.05 -5.89
C PRO A 263 4.39 -12.66 -7.06
N ASN A 264 3.72 -13.44 -7.90
CA ASN A 264 4.34 -14.02 -9.07
C ASN A 264 4.59 -12.98 -10.18
N GLU A 265 5.30 -13.36 -11.26
CA GLU A 265 5.63 -12.44 -12.35
C GLU A 265 4.42 -11.99 -13.22
N ASN A 266 3.22 -12.56 -13.02
CA ASN A 266 2.01 -12.11 -13.67
C ASN A 266 1.36 -10.98 -12.87
N ARG A 267 1.86 -9.79 -12.97
CA ARG A 267 1.46 -8.59 -12.22
C ARG A 267 -0.01 -8.15 -12.44
N TRP A 268 -0.81 -8.92 -13.21
CA TRP A 268 -2.23 -8.62 -13.49
C TRP A 268 -3.21 -9.48 -12.70
N ASN A 269 -2.76 -10.50 -11.98
CA ASN A 269 -3.61 -11.37 -11.17
C ASN A 269 -3.50 -11.02 -9.67
N ILE A 270 -4.35 -11.62 -8.88
CA ILE A 270 -4.20 -11.75 -7.44
C ILE A 270 -3.73 -13.17 -7.19
N ASP A 271 -2.67 -13.33 -6.44
CA ASP A 271 -2.24 -14.64 -5.98
C ASP A 271 -3.04 -15.09 -4.76
N SER A 272 -3.08 -16.37 -4.52
CA SER A 272 -3.68 -16.94 -3.32
C SER A 272 -2.94 -18.21 -2.93
N GLY A 273 -2.95 -18.51 -1.66
CA GLY A 273 -2.30 -19.69 -1.12
C GLY A 273 -2.61 -19.93 0.35
N PRO A 274 -1.97 -20.90 0.97
CA PRO A 274 -2.22 -21.21 2.39
C PRO A 274 -1.72 -20.06 3.28
N ILE A 275 -2.48 -19.73 4.32
CA ILE A 275 -2.07 -18.78 5.36
C ILE A 275 -1.00 -19.45 6.22
N ASN A 276 0.25 -19.40 5.79
CA ASN A 276 1.40 -20.15 6.32
C ASN A 276 2.41 -19.28 7.09
N SER A 277 2.24 -17.98 7.07
CA SER A 277 3.15 -17.01 7.67
C SER A 277 2.50 -16.27 8.83
N TRP A 278 3.31 -15.66 9.67
CA TRP A 278 2.84 -14.88 10.80
C TRP A 278 3.79 -13.72 11.11
N SER A 279 3.24 -12.67 11.72
CA SER A 279 4.02 -11.56 12.25
C SER A 279 3.39 -10.92 13.47
N THR A 280 4.21 -10.16 14.20
CA THR A 280 3.78 -9.28 15.30
C THR A 280 4.51 -7.95 15.17
N ARG A 281 3.83 -6.85 15.54
CA ARG A 281 4.41 -5.51 15.52
C ARG A 281 3.95 -4.72 16.74
N LEU A 282 4.89 -4.06 17.39
CA LEU A 282 4.66 -3.15 18.49
C LEU A 282 4.98 -1.73 18.03
N TRP A 283 4.01 -0.83 18.18
CA TRP A 283 4.18 0.60 17.97
C TRP A 283 4.24 1.36 19.28
N PHE A 284 5.04 2.42 19.29
CA PHE A 284 5.08 3.43 20.35
C PHE A 284 5.03 4.83 19.75
N PHE A 285 4.08 5.64 20.22
CA PHE A 285 3.82 7.02 19.79
C PHE A 285 4.07 7.98 20.98
N PRO A 286 5.33 8.34 21.28
CA PRO A 286 5.63 9.20 22.45
C PRO A 286 4.90 10.54 22.37
N THR A 287 4.86 11.14 21.19
CA THR A 287 4.07 12.33 20.85
C THR A 287 3.46 12.18 19.46
N LYS A 288 2.62 13.14 19.04
CA LYS A 288 2.06 13.15 17.69
C LYS A 288 3.10 13.24 16.55
N ASN A 289 4.33 13.65 16.87
CA ASN A 289 5.41 13.81 15.89
C ASN A 289 6.25 12.55 15.69
N TRP A 290 6.06 11.51 16.47
CA TRP A 290 6.87 10.31 16.45
C TRP A 290 6.02 9.07 16.23
N ALA A 291 6.49 8.19 15.39
CA ALA A 291 6.00 6.81 15.25
C ALA A 291 7.22 5.86 15.27
N MET A 292 7.25 4.98 16.24
CA MET A 292 8.32 4.00 16.43
C MET A 292 7.74 2.60 16.39
N GLN A 293 8.39 1.66 15.70
CA GLN A 293 7.96 0.28 15.67
C GLN A 293 9.11 -0.70 15.81
N VAL A 294 8.78 -1.87 16.35
CA VAL A 294 9.58 -3.09 16.28
C VAL A 294 8.64 -4.20 15.83
N SER A 295 9.07 -4.99 14.86
CA SER A 295 8.29 -6.13 14.39
C SER A 295 9.15 -7.35 14.14
N THR A 296 8.54 -8.52 14.22
CA THR A 296 9.16 -9.79 13.85
C THR A 296 8.11 -10.72 13.25
N GLY A 297 8.54 -11.57 12.32
CA GLY A 297 7.66 -12.54 11.70
C GLY A 297 8.44 -13.63 10.97
N ARG A 298 7.78 -14.78 10.78
CA ARG A 298 8.23 -15.85 9.89
C ARG A 298 7.43 -15.77 8.60
N ILE A 299 8.16 -15.65 7.50
CA ILE A 299 7.62 -15.64 6.14
C ILE A 299 7.98 -16.97 5.51
N ALA A 300 6.98 -17.75 5.13
CA ALA A 300 7.19 -19.07 4.56
C ALA A 300 7.44 -18.95 3.06
N HIS A 301 8.61 -19.40 2.60
CA HIS A 301 9.00 -19.47 1.19
C HIS A 301 8.71 -18.15 0.43
N PRO A 302 9.25 -16.99 0.87
CA PRO A 302 8.94 -15.71 0.23
C PRO A 302 9.41 -15.64 -1.22
N GLU A 303 10.60 -16.16 -1.50
CA GLU A 303 11.25 -16.05 -2.81
C GLU A 303 11.18 -17.36 -3.61
N VAL A 304 10.86 -17.27 -4.90
CA VAL A 304 10.71 -18.44 -5.78
C VAL A 304 12.02 -19.22 -5.95
N LEU A 305 13.15 -18.52 -6.01
CA LEU A 305 14.46 -19.11 -6.28
C LEU A 305 15.29 -19.39 -5.01
N GLU A 306 14.85 -18.89 -3.86
CA GLU A 306 15.52 -19.10 -2.58
C GLU A 306 14.67 -20.04 -1.72
N PRO A 307 15.10 -21.32 -1.56
CA PRO A 307 14.35 -22.24 -0.76
C PRO A 307 14.44 -21.90 0.73
N GLY A 308 13.32 -22.07 1.43
CA GLY A 308 13.25 -21.96 2.89
C GLY A 308 12.42 -20.76 3.37
N ASP A 309 12.29 -20.72 4.68
CA ASP A 309 11.56 -19.68 5.37
C ASP A 309 12.49 -18.57 5.82
N VAL A 310 11.98 -17.35 5.88
CA VAL A 310 12.72 -16.19 6.37
C VAL A 310 12.13 -15.73 7.69
N VAL A 311 12.96 -15.49 8.69
CA VAL A 311 12.60 -14.74 9.89
C VAL A 311 13.09 -13.32 9.71
N ARG A 312 12.12 -12.38 9.60
CA ARG A 312 12.40 -10.95 9.46
C ARG A 312 12.15 -10.25 10.78
N THR A 313 13.11 -9.47 11.24
CA THR A 313 12.97 -8.57 12.39
C THR A 313 13.35 -7.17 11.96
N THR A 314 12.48 -6.21 12.20
CA THR A 314 12.71 -4.80 11.83
C THR A 314 12.46 -3.86 12.99
N ALA A 315 13.12 -2.73 12.96
CA ALA A 315 12.82 -1.59 13.83
C ALA A 315 12.89 -0.31 12.99
N SER A 316 12.00 0.63 13.26
CA SER A 316 12.02 1.94 12.60
C SER A 316 11.57 3.05 13.54
N VAL A 317 12.07 4.25 13.26
CA VAL A 317 11.70 5.49 13.94
C VAL A 317 11.39 6.50 12.85
N ALA A 318 10.16 7.01 12.86
CA ALA A 318 9.73 8.09 11.99
C ALA A 318 9.42 9.34 12.83
N TYR A 319 9.85 10.48 12.34
CA TYR A 319 9.58 11.79 12.94
C TYR A 319 9.05 12.73 11.87
N THR A 320 8.00 13.48 12.21
CA THR A 320 7.49 14.54 11.33
C THR A 320 7.18 15.79 12.15
N ARG A 321 7.60 16.92 11.62
CA ARG A 321 7.29 18.24 12.17
C ARG A 321 6.58 19.08 11.11
N PRO A 322 5.28 19.39 11.30
CA PRO A 322 4.60 20.37 10.44
C PRO A 322 5.26 21.75 10.54
N MET A 323 5.34 22.44 9.43
CA MET A 323 5.83 23.83 9.31
C MET A 323 4.79 24.67 8.58
N ALA A 324 4.97 25.99 8.52
CA ALA A 324 4.04 26.90 7.85
C ALA A 324 3.87 26.60 6.35
N SER A 325 4.90 26.04 5.70
CA SER A 325 4.92 25.68 4.28
C SER A 325 5.38 24.25 4.08
N GLY A 326 4.63 23.25 4.60
CA GLY A 326 4.95 21.83 4.42
C GLY A 326 5.30 21.11 5.72
N SER A 327 6.12 20.09 5.63
CA SER A 327 6.60 19.33 6.78
C SER A 327 8.06 18.93 6.59
N TRP A 328 8.74 18.74 7.71
CA TRP A 328 10.04 18.07 7.74
C TRP A 328 9.85 16.66 8.28
N SER A 329 10.29 15.65 7.53
CA SER A 329 10.18 14.23 7.87
C SER A 329 11.50 13.52 7.65
#